data_30377f15f81bb57937d2b0b0caa4f6a9
#
_entry.id   30377f15f81bb57937d2b0b0caa4f6a9
#
_cell.length_a   1.000
_cell.length_b   1.000
_cell.length_c   1.000
_cell.angle_alpha   90.00
_cell.angle_beta   90.00
_cell.angle_gamma   90.00
#
_symmetry.space_group_name_H-M   'P 1'
#
loop_
_entity.id
_entity.type
_entity.pdbx_description
1 polymer ?
#
loop_
_entity_poly.entity_id
_entity_poly.type
_entity_poly.pdbx_seq_one_letter_code
_entity_poly.pdbx_strand_id
1 'polypeptide(L)'
;MESALGLAILLASLVCLGTWPALLDLSSLHGRHPSHAYLDYACAILVVASVLALASQEPLLETSWASIALAGGGGCLLMAGNLSMQRSLLLGVPLSIVLPLQGSLCVVLGTSVNYVLQPARSDPTILFCGVAAFLAAITLSAAAHLAHEREADADGERERRRGHNTACARLLLPDAPLDSAGQQPLRRGASPVTGLVLAAAGGCCFGFFTPAFNLAVNDELGWAAAGGGRPLGVFAANGFFCLAFAASAWVVNLALMRWPPPGARRSSLTEYLHSWRRLRGRGRALGFALLAGLLCALGNAAQFLGGALAGFAAADLVQAYPLVSTLWGIGLFGEFRGASRRVWCLLAAMYSSFVAAVALLALSVR
;
A
#
# COMPACT_ATOMS: atom_id res chain seq x y z
N MET A 1 -19.31 -8.64 22.10
CA MET A 1 -19.74 -7.34 21.56
C MET A 1 -18.54 -6.54 21.03
N GLU A 2 -17.44 -6.46 21.78
CA GLU A 2 -16.21 -5.74 21.38
C GLU A 2 -15.58 -6.30 20.10
N SER A 3 -15.46 -7.63 19.97
CA SER A 3 -14.89 -8.26 18.76
C SER A 3 -15.72 -7.98 17.50
N ALA A 4 -17.05 -7.95 17.60
CA ALA A 4 -17.91 -7.61 16.45
C ALA A 4 -17.75 -6.14 16.04
N LEU A 5 -17.61 -5.22 17.01
CA LEU A 5 -17.27 -3.83 16.73
C LEU A 5 -15.89 -3.71 16.09
N GLY A 6 -14.89 -4.43 16.63
CA GLY A 6 -13.55 -4.48 16.05
C GLY A 6 -13.56 -4.93 14.60
N LEU A 7 -14.29 -5.99 14.26
CA LEU A 7 -14.43 -6.46 12.88
C LEU A 7 -15.10 -5.45 11.96
N ALA A 8 -16.15 -4.75 12.42
CA ALA A 8 -16.79 -3.70 11.64
C ALA A 8 -15.82 -2.53 11.35
N ILE A 9 -15.01 -2.15 12.35
CA ILE A 9 -13.97 -1.13 12.20
C ILE A 9 -12.90 -1.58 11.20
N LEU A 10 -12.47 -2.86 11.25
CA LEU A 10 -11.52 -3.42 10.30
C LEU A 10 -12.05 -3.42 8.85
N LEU A 11 -13.33 -3.73 8.65
CA LEU A 11 -13.95 -3.64 7.32
C LEU A 11 -14.01 -2.20 6.81
N ALA A 12 -14.28 -1.23 7.67
CA ALA A 12 -14.20 0.19 7.31
C ALA A 12 -12.76 0.61 6.95
N SER A 13 -11.78 0.14 7.72
CA SER A 13 -10.35 0.33 7.43
C SER A 13 -9.98 -0.21 6.06
N LEU A 14 -10.42 -1.41 5.71
CA LEU A 14 -10.16 -2.04 4.40
C LEU A 14 -10.63 -1.16 3.24
N VAL A 15 -11.81 -0.52 3.36
CA VAL A 15 -12.31 0.40 2.34
C VAL A 15 -11.45 1.66 2.25
N CYS A 16 -11.08 2.25 3.39
CA CYS A 16 -10.22 3.44 3.43
C CYS A 16 -8.84 3.14 2.83
N LEU A 17 -8.21 2.03 3.26
CA LEU A 17 -6.88 1.66 2.80
C LEU A 17 -6.85 1.16 1.34
N GLY A 18 -7.95 0.64 0.84
CA GLY A 18 -8.08 0.29 -0.59
C GLY A 18 -8.39 1.49 -1.50
N THR A 19 -8.81 2.62 -0.94
CA THR A 19 -9.21 3.80 -1.74
C THR A 19 -8.10 4.84 -1.87
N TRP A 20 -7.24 5.04 -0.84
CA TRP A 20 -6.23 6.09 -0.86
C TRP A 20 -5.23 5.99 -2.03
N PRO A 21 -4.81 4.78 -2.51
CA PRO A 21 -3.87 4.71 -3.63
C PRO A 21 -4.45 5.31 -4.90
N ALA A 22 -5.73 5.03 -5.20
CA ALA A 22 -6.42 5.58 -6.35
C ALA A 22 -6.47 7.12 -6.33
N LEU A 23 -6.67 7.71 -5.15
CA LEU A 23 -6.66 9.16 -4.99
C LEU A 23 -5.26 9.76 -5.19
N LEU A 24 -4.21 9.07 -4.72
CA LEU A 24 -2.84 9.53 -4.93
C LEU A 24 -2.46 9.49 -6.41
N ASP A 25 -2.90 8.47 -7.14
CA ASP A 25 -2.72 8.37 -8.58
C ASP A 25 -3.47 9.49 -9.31
N LEU A 26 -4.72 9.78 -8.93
CA LEU A 26 -5.48 10.93 -9.45
C LEU A 26 -4.74 12.25 -9.23
N SER A 27 -4.10 12.44 -8.08
CA SER A 27 -3.28 13.63 -7.84
C SER A 27 -2.16 13.78 -8.88
N SER A 28 -1.47 12.68 -9.17
CA SER A 28 -0.40 12.63 -10.18
C SER A 28 -0.92 12.87 -11.59
N LEU A 29 -2.05 12.26 -11.96
CA LEU A 29 -2.71 12.47 -13.26
C LEU A 29 -3.16 13.93 -13.47
N HIS A 30 -3.49 14.65 -12.39
CA HIS A 30 -3.80 16.08 -12.44
C HIS A 30 -2.55 16.98 -12.39
N GLY A 31 -1.36 16.42 -12.65
CA GLY A 31 -0.10 17.15 -12.86
C GLY A 31 0.65 17.53 -11.58
N ARG A 32 0.33 16.92 -10.43
CA ARG A 32 1.16 17.04 -9.22
C ARG A 32 2.41 16.19 -9.38
N HIS A 33 3.58 16.78 -9.05
CA HIS A 33 4.83 16.00 -9.03
C HIS A 33 4.70 14.84 -8.01
N PRO A 34 5.09 13.59 -8.34
CA PRO A 34 4.88 12.44 -7.44
C PRO A 34 5.44 12.63 -6.03
N SER A 35 6.66 13.18 -5.90
CA SER A 35 7.23 13.48 -4.58
C SER A 35 6.46 14.57 -3.83
N HIS A 36 5.88 15.55 -4.52
CA HIS A 36 5.03 16.57 -3.88
C HIS A 36 3.72 15.98 -3.38
N ALA A 37 3.07 15.16 -4.21
CA ALA A 37 1.85 14.45 -3.83
C ALA A 37 2.08 13.55 -2.60
N TYR A 38 3.23 12.86 -2.56
CA TYR A 38 3.58 12.00 -1.44
C TYR A 38 3.87 12.79 -0.14
N LEU A 39 4.50 13.97 -0.24
CA LEU A 39 4.70 14.87 0.92
C LEU A 39 3.36 15.41 1.44
N ASP A 40 2.45 15.84 0.55
CA ASP A 40 1.12 16.31 0.94
C ASP A 40 0.34 15.20 1.65
N TYR A 41 0.38 14.00 1.10
CA TYR A 41 -0.19 12.79 1.68
C TYR A 41 0.39 12.49 3.08
N ALA A 42 1.70 12.51 3.24
CA ALA A 42 2.37 12.26 4.53
C ALA A 42 2.05 13.34 5.56
N CYS A 43 1.95 14.61 5.15
CA CYS A 43 1.52 15.71 6.01
C CYS A 43 0.07 15.50 6.50
N ALA A 44 -0.85 15.11 5.61
CA ALA A 44 -2.23 14.86 5.97
C ALA A 44 -2.35 13.68 6.96
N ILE A 45 -1.59 12.60 6.76
CA ILE A 45 -1.51 11.49 7.71
C ILE A 45 -1.09 11.98 9.09
N LEU A 46 0.00 12.74 9.17
CA LEU A 46 0.54 13.24 10.43
C LEU A 46 -0.46 14.14 11.15
N VAL A 47 -1.11 15.06 10.42
CA VAL A 47 -2.11 15.97 11.02
C VAL A 47 -3.29 15.18 11.61
N VAL A 48 -3.87 14.25 10.84
CA VAL A 48 -5.00 13.44 11.29
C VAL A 48 -4.63 12.57 12.50
N ALA A 49 -3.49 11.86 12.42
CA ALA A 49 -3.02 11.03 13.54
C ALA A 49 -2.73 11.86 14.79
N SER A 50 -2.15 13.05 14.63
CA SER A 50 -1.92 13.97 15.77
C SER A 50 -3.22 14.44 16.39
N VAL A 51 -4.23 14.79 15.59
CA VAL A 51 -5.56 15.18 16.10
C VAL A 51 -6.21 14.02 16.86
N LEU A 52 -6.16 12.80 16.34
CA LEU A 52 -6.70 11.62 17.01
C LEU A 52 -5.97 11.32 18.33
N ALA A 53 -4.63 11.40 18.35
CA ALA A 53 -3.83 11.19 19.55
C ALA A 53 -4.10 12.24 20.63
N LEU A 54 -4.24 13.52 20.24
CA LEU A 54 -4.57 14.58 21.19
C LEU A 54 -6.01 14.48 21.71
N ALA A 55 -6.95 14.10 20.83
CA ALA A 55 -8.36 13.95 21.20
C ALA A 55 -8.61 12.76 22.12
N SER A 56 -7.80 11.71 22.05
CA SER A 56 -7.92 10.52 22.90
C SER A 56 -7.55 10.79 24.37
N GLN A 57 -6.79 11.85 24.64
CA GLN A 57 -6.32 12.22 25.98
C GLN A 57 -5.57 11.07 26.71
N GLU A 58 -4.97 10.15 25.95
CA GLU A 58 -4.20 9.04 26.51
C GLU A 58 -2.96 9.57 27.27
N PRO A 59 -2.67 9.05 28.49
CA PRO A 59 -1.55 9.56 29.28
C PRO A 59 -0.21 9.19 28.65
N LEU A 60 0.64 10.19 28.37
CA LEU A 60 1.96 10.01 27.79
C LEU A 60 3.10 10.00 28.81
N LEU A 61 2.88 10.58 29.99
CA LEU A 61 3.95 10.82 30.98
C LEU A 61 4.57 9.56 31.60
N GLU A 62 3.80 8.46 31.64
CA GLU A 62 4.25 7.17 32.18
C GLU A 62 4.59 6.14 31.09
N THR A 63 4.66 6.58 29.85
CA THR A 63 4.84 5.67 28.72
C THR A 63 6.30 5.22 28.57
N SER A 64 6.48 3.93 28.33
CA SER A 64 7.80 3.36 28.08
C SER A 64 8.40 3.83 26.76
N TRP A 65 9.69 4.16 26.77
CA TRP A 65 10.46 4.44 25.55
C TRP A 65 10.48 3.25 24.58
N ALA A 66 10.41 2.01 25.10
CA ALA A 66 10.32 0.81 24.26
C ALA A 66 9.05 0.82 23.42
N SER A 67 7.90 1.17 24.01
CA SER A 67 6.63 1.27 23.27
C SER A 67 6.66 2.39 22.22
N ILE A 68 7.25 3.53 22.52
CA ILE A 68 7.43 4.64 21.57
C ILE A 68 8.34 4.19 20.41
N ALA A 69 9.46 3.52 20.71
CA ALA A 69 10.38 3.02 19.70
C ALA A 69 9.75 1.94 18.79
N LEU A 70 8.94 1.04 19.36
CA LEU A 70 8.20 0.02 18.61
C LEU A 70 7.15 0.63 17.68
N ALA A 71 6.35 1.58 18.19
CA ALA A 71 5.37 2.28 17.36
C ALA A 71 6.04 3.07 16.23
N GLY A 72 7.08 3.85 16.55
CA GLY A 72 7.87 4.58 15.56
C GLY A 72 8.58 3.66 14.57
N GLY A 73 9.15 2.55 15.05
CA GLY A 73 9.77 1.51 14.24
C GLY A 73 8.80 0.93 13.22
N GLY A 74 7.55 0.65 13.63
CA GLY A 74 6.48 0.23 12.73
C GLY A 74 6.22 1.24 11.60
N GLY A 75 6.19 2.54 11.92
CA GLY A 75 6.05 3.61 10.93
C GLY A 75 7.22 3.67 9.93
N CYS A 76 8.46 3.49 10.41
CA CYS A 76 9.64 3.40 9.56
C CYS A 76 9.59 2.14 8.66
N LEU A 77 9.14 1.00 9.19
CA LEU A 77 8.97 -0.24 8.43
C LEU A 77 7.96 -0.05 7.29
N LEU A 78 6.81 0.59 7.56
CA LEU A 78 5.82 0.90 6.53
C LEU A 78 6.43 1.75 5.41
N MET A 79 7.22 2.79 5.75
CA MET A 79 7.88 3.63 4.75
C MET A 79 8.96 2.87 3.99
N ALA A 80 9.75 2.01 4.66
CA ALA A 80 10.76 1.17 4.03
C ALA A 80 10.13 0.20 3.01
N GLY A 81 8.98 -0.40 3.36
CA GLY A 81 8.20 -1.23 2.44
C GLY A 81 7.76 -0.47 1.18
N ASN A 82 7.21 0.73 1.34
CA ASN A 82 6.83 1.60 0.23
C ASN A 82 8.02 1.98 -0.65
N LEU A 83 9.16 2.33 -0.06
CA LEU A 83 10.38 2.66 -0.79
C LEU A 83 10.92 1.45 -1.57
N SER A 84 10.92 0.27 -0.94
CA SER A 84 11.36 -0.99 -1.57
C SER A 84 10.50 -1.33 -2.79
N MET A 85 9.19 -1.16 -2.71
CA MET A 85 8.27 -1.34 -3.83
C MET A 85 8.66 -0.43 -5.00
N GLN A 86 8.78 0.88 -4.75
CA GLN A 86 9.15 1.84 -5.78
C GLN A 86 10.51 1.51 -6.42
N ARG A 87 11.50 1.11 -5.62
CA ARG A 87 12.83 0.75 -6.11
C ARG A 87 12.84 -0.54 -6.92
N SER A 88 12.06 -1.54 -6.53
CA SER A 88 11.91 -2.79 -7.30
C SER A 88 11.34 -2.54 -8.69
N LEU A 89 10.33 -1.68 -8.79
CA LEU A 89 9.75 -1.25 -10.07
C LEU A 89 10.78 -0.52 -10.94
N LEU A 90 11.58 0.38 -10.36
CA LEU A 90 12.64 1.09 -11.07
C LEU A 90 13.78 0.18 -11.55
N LEU A 91 13.98 -0.97 -10.90
CA LEU A 91 14.94 -2.01 -11.32
C LEU A 91 14.34 -2.95 -12.38
N GLY A 92 13.14 -2.67 -12.88
CA GLY A 92 12.51 -3.39 -13.98
C GLY A 92 11.77 -4.66 -13.56
N VAL A 93 11.48 -4.84 -12.26
CA VAL A 93 10.59 -5.93 -11.83
C VAL A 93 9.15 -5.48 -12.07
N PRO A 94 8.34 -6.23 -12.82
CA PRO A 94 6.96 -5.85 -13.08
C PRO A 94 6.12 -5.73 -11.82
N LEU A 95 5.16 -4.81 -11.81
CA LEU A 95 4.23 -4.61 -10.69
C LEU A 95 3.45 -5.89 -10.39
N SER A 96 3.10 -6.65 -11.42
CA SER A 96 2.45 -7.96 -11.35
C SER A 96 3.25 -9.03 -10.58
N ILE A 97 4.53 -8.81 -10.31
CA ILE A 97 5.39 -9.66 -9.46
C ILE A 97 5.63 -9.03 -8.11
N VAL A 98 5.91 -7.72 -8.06
CA VAL A 98 6.24 -7.01 -6.82
C VAL A 98 5.10 -7.05 -5.82
N LEU A 99 3.88 -6.73 -6.24
CA LEU A 99 2.71 -6.68 -5.34
C LEU A 99 2.37 -8.04 -4.74
N PRO A 100 2.26 -9.15 -5.53
CA PRO A 100 2.00 -10.46 -4.95
C PRO A 100 3.10 -10.93 -4.00
N LEU A 101 4.36 -10.68 -4.33
CA LEU A 101 5.49 -11.07 -3.48
C LEU A 101 5.44 -10.33 -2.13
N GLN A 102 5.28 -9.01 -2.16
CA GLN A 102 5.20 -8.20 -0.94
C GLN A 102 3.94 -8.52 -0.12
N GLY A 103 2.78 -8.63 -0.77
CA GLY A 103 1.52 -8.94 -0.13
C GLY A 103 1.52 -10.32 0.52
N SER A 104 2.08 -11.33 -0.15
CA SER A 104 2.21 -12.68 0.40
C SER A 104 3.08 -12.69 1.65
N LEU A 105 4.26 -12.06 1.60
CA LEU A 105 5.14 -11.97 2.77
C LEU A 105 4.50 -11.15 3.90
N CYS A 106 3.83 -10.06 3.57
CA CYS A 106 3.10 -9.24 4.54
C CYS A 106 2.06 -10.07 5.31
N VAL A 107 1.19 -10.78 4.59
CA VAL A 107 0.13 -11.57 5.23
C VAL A 107 0.70 -12.74 6.02
N VAL A 108 1.63 -13.50 5.45
CA VAL A 108 2.20 -14.66 6.13
C VAL A 108 2.96 -14.26 7.39
N LEU A 109 3.86 -13.26 7.29
CA LEU A 109 4.66 -12.83 8.43
C LEU A 109 3.81 -12.09 9.46
N GLY A 110 2.98 -11.13 9.02
CA GLY A 110 2.14 -10.32 9.89
C GLY A 110 1.20 -11.20 10.71
N THR A 111 0.42 -12.03 10.04
CA THR A 111 -0.55 -12.91 10.72
C THR A 111 0.15 -13.93 11.61
N SER A 112 1.25 -14.56 11.14
CA SER A 112 1.95 -15.56 11.95
C SER A 112 2.56 -14.96 13.22
N VAL A 113 3.24 -13.82 13.11
CA VAL A 113 3.85 -13.16 14.27
C VAL A 113 2.79 -12.63 15.22
N ASN A 114 1.74 -11.98 14.72
CA ASN A 114 0.63 -11.51 15.57
C ASN A 114 -0.10 -12.67 16.26
N TYR A 115 -0.26 -13.82 15.59
CA TYR A 115 -0.82 -15.01 16.21
C TYR A 115 0.08 -15.55 17.34
N VAL A 116 1.40 -15.60 17.13
CA VAL A 116 2.34 -16.06 18.18
C VAL A 116 2.33 -15.11 19.38
N LEU A 117 2.16 -13.81 19.17
CA LEU A 117 2.05 -12.82 20.23
C LEU A 117 0.72 -12.95 21.01
N GLN A 118 -0.38 -13.25 20.33
CA GLN A 118 -1.73 -13.32 20.92
C GLN A 118 -2.50 -14.60 20.54
N PRO A 119 -2.02 -15.80 20.91
CA PRO A 119 -2.62 -17.06 20.43
C PRO A 119 -4.04 -17.30 20.95
N ALA A 120 -4.40 -16.72 22.11
CA ALA A 120 -5.73 -16.86 22.70
C ALA A 120 -6.85 -16.12 21.95
N ARG A 121 -6.48 -15.15 21.10
CA ARG A 121 -7.44 -14.29 20.39
C ARG A 121 -8.01 -14.92 19.11
N SER A 122 -7.39 -15.97 18.56
CA SER A 122 -7.80 -16.54 17.27
C SER A 122 -7.75 -18.06 17.27
N ASP A 123 -8.64 -18.68 16.49
CA ASP A 123 -8.56 -20.10 16.17
C ASP A 123 -7.50 -20.33 15.08
N PRO A 124 -6.43 -21.11 15.36
CA PRO A 124 -5.32 -21.26 14.42
C PRO A 124 -5.74 -21.92 13.10
N THR A 125 -6.65 -22.90 13.16
CA THR A 125 -7.06 -23.63 11.96
C THR A 125 -7.79 -22.71 11.00
N ILE A 126 -8.77 -21.97 11.49
CA ILE A 126 -9.57 -21.05 10.68
C ILE A 126 -8.69 -19.88 10.20
N LEU A 127 -7.82 -19.34 11.07
CA LEU A 127 -6.90 -18.26 10.76
C LEU A 127 -5.99 -18.62 9.57
N PHE A 128 -5.30 -19.77 9.65
CA PHE A 128 -4.36 -20.17 8.59
C PHE A 128 -5.06 -20.67 7.31
N CYS A 129 -6.30 -21.17 7.39
CA CYS A 129 -7.14 -21.36 6.20
C CYS A 129 -7.44 -20.00 5.53
N GLY A 130 -7.69 -18.94 6.31
CA GLY A 130 -7.84 -17.57 5.81
C GLY A 130 -6.58 -17.06 5.11
N VAL A 131 -5.41 -17.28 5.71
CA VAL A 131 -4.11 -16.94 5.09
C VAL A 131 -3.92 -17.68 3.76
N ALA A 132 -4.24 -18.99 3.70
CA ALA A 132 -4.14 -19.75 2.46
C ALA A 132 -5.09 -19.22 1.36
N ALA A 133 -6.33 -18.86 1.72
CA ALA A 133 -7.26 -18.22 0.79
C ALA A 133 -6.75 -16.85 0.31
N PHE A 134 -6.08 -16.10 1.18
CA PHE A 134 -5.43 -14.84 0.85
C PHE A 134 -4.31 -15.02 -0.18
N LEU A 135 -3.42 -16.00 0.04
CA LEU A 135 -2.34 -16.33 -0.89
C LEU A 135 -2.90 -16.77 -2.26
N ALA A 136 -3.99 -17.54 -2.27
CA ALA A 136 -4.68 -17.89 -3.50
C ALA A 136 -5.23 -16.65 -4.22
N ALA A 137 -5.84 -15.71 -3.51
CA ALA A 137 -6.34 -14.46 -4.08
C ALA A 137 -5.21 -13.61 -4.69
N ILE A 138 -4.07 -13.48 -4.00
CA ILE A 138 -2.91 -12.72 -4.50
C ILE A 138 -2.33 -13.38 -5.75
N THR A 139 -2.21 -14.71 -5.78
CA THR A 139 -1.72 -15.43 -6.98
C THR A 139 -2.67 -15.32 -8.16
N LEU A 140 -3.98 -15.35 -7.94
CA LEU A 140 -5.00 -15.12 -8.97
C LEU A 140 -4.96 -13.68 -9.50
N SER A 141 -4.74 -12.69 -8.63
CA SER A 141 -4.53 -11.30 -9.01
C SER A 141 -3.35 -11.16 -9.98
N ALA A 142 -2.19 -11.73 -9.60
CA ALA A 142 -1.01 -11.73 -10.47
C ALA A 142 -1.27 -12.42 -11.80
N ALA A 143 -1.95 -13.56 -11.78
CA ALA A 143 -2.29 -14.30 -13.00
C ALA A 143 -3.23 -13.49 -13.92
N ALA A 144 -4.19 -12.75 -13.36
CA ALA A 144 -5.09 -11.89 -14.12
C ALA A 144 -4.34 -10.74 -14.80
N HIS A 145 -3.46 -10.04 -14.06
CA HIS A 145 -2.64 -8.96 -14.63
C HIS A 145 -1.69 -9.47 -15.72
N LEU A 146 -0.96 -10.56 -15.46
CA LEU A 146 -0.06 -11.16 -16.45
C LEU A 146 -0.79 -11.67 -17.71
N ALA A 147 -2.01 -12.21 -17.53
CA ALA A 147 -2.81 -12.64 -18.67
C ALA A 147 -3.26 -11.44 -19.52
N HIS A 148 -3.69 -10.36 -18.86
CA HIS A 148 -4.12 -9.13 -19.53
C HIS A 148 -2.95 -8.44 -20.27
N GLU A 149 -1.77 -8.32 -19.64
CA GLU A 149 -0.56 -7.79 -20.27
C GLU A 149 -0.17 -8.60 -21.53
N ARG A 150 -0.19 -9.94 -21.44
CA ARG A 150 0.11 -10.81 -22.59
C ARG A 150 -0.89 -10.67 -23.73
N GLU A 151 -2.17 -10.47 -23.42
CA GLU A 151 -3.21 -10.22 -24.43
C GLU A 151 -2.97 -8.87 -25.12
N ALA A 152 -2.66 -7.82 -24.37
CA ALA A 152 -2.36 -6.49 -24.90
C ALA A 152 -1.10 -6.51 -25.81
N ASP A 153 -0.04 -7.22 -25.39
CA ASP A 153 1.18 -7.37 -26.18
C ASP A 153 0.91 -8.14 -27.48
N ALA A 154 0.12 -9.22 -27.42
CA ALA A 154 -0.24 -10.01 -28.61
C ALA A 154 -1.09 -9.21 -29.60
N ASP A 155 -1.99 -8.35 -29.13
CA ASP A 155 -2.80 -7.48 -29.99
C ASP A 155 -1.97 -6.35 -30.58
N GLY A 156 -1.04 -5.75 -29.82
CA GLY A 156 -0.07 -4.79 -30.32
C GLY A 156 0.86 -5.38 -31.40
N GLU A 157 1.31 -6.62 -31.25
CA GLU A 157 2.07 -7.34 -32.30
C GLU A 157 1.22 -7.62 -33.53
N ARG A 158 -0.04 -8.02 -33.36
CA ARG A 158 -0.99 -8.24 -34.47
C ARG A 158 -1.26 -6.95 -35.25
N GLU A 159 -1.43 -5.83 -34.54
CA GLU A 159 -1.59 -4.53 -35.19
C GLU A 159 -0.32 -4.08 -35.91
N ARG A 160 0.86 -4.28 -35.34
CA ARG A 160 2.16 -4.02 -36.00
C ARG A 160 2.31 -4.89 -37.27
N ARG A 161 1.97 -6.18 -37.21
CA ARG A 161 1.98 -7.08 -38.40
C ARG A 161 0.95 -6.67 -39.45
N ARG A 162 -0.27 -6.24 -39.02
CA ARG A 162 -1.28 -5.67 -39.94
C ARG A 162 -0.81 -4.34 -40.52
N GLY A 163 -0.23 -3.45 -39.69
CA GLY A 163 0.34 -2.18 -40.13
C GLY A 163 1.53 -2.37 -41.08
N HIS A 164 2.39 -3.36 -40.85
CA HIS A 164 3.48 -3.70 -41.76
C HIS A 164 2.98 -4.24 -43.13
N ASN A 165 1.93 -5.08 -43.12
CA ASN A 165 1.27 -5.51 -44.36
C ASN A 165 0.50 -4.39 -45.05
N THR A 166 0.06 -3.36 -44.31
CA THR A 166 -0.61 -2.17 -44.87
C THR A 166 0.40 -1.08 -45.26
N ALA A 167 1.58 -1.03 -44.60
CA ALA A 167 2.66 -0.08 -44.91
C ALA A 167 3.35 -0.43 -46.22
N CYS A 168 3.36 -1.69 -46.65
CA CYS A 168 3.69 -2.02 -48.04
C CYS A 168 2.70 -1.42 -49.05
N ALA A 169 1.47 -1.08 -48.64
CA ALA A 169 0.47 -0.41 -49.48
C ALA A 169 0.43 1.14 -49.28
N ARG A 170 1.17 1.69 -48.28
CA ARG A 170 1.19 3.13 -47.95
C ARG A 170 2.54 3.83 -48.10
N LEU A 171 3.27 3.44 -49.14
CA LEU A 171 4.50 4.17 -49.52
C LEU A 171 4.22 5.52 -50.20
N LEU A 172 3.05 6.14 -49.98
CA LEU A 172 2.64 7.37 -50.69
C LEU A 172 2.01 8.48 -49.87
N LEU A 173 2.10 8.51 -48.54
CA LEU A 173 1.67 9.71 -47.79
C LEU A 173 2.55 9.97 -46.52
N PRO A 174 3.18 11.15 -46.38
CA PRO A 174 3.90 11.57 -45.20
C PRO A 174 2.98 12.21 -44.15
N ASP A 175 3.42 12.16 -42.90
CA ASP A 175 3.07 12.99 -41.75
C ASP A 175 1.77 12.71 -40.98
N ALA A 176 1.94 12.05 -39.82
CA ALA A 176 1.19 12.31 -38.61
C ALA A 176 2.06 12.05 -37.35
N PRO A 177 2.00 12.90 -36.31
CA PRO A 177 2.92 12.84 -35.19
C PRO A 177 2.60 11.69 -34.24
N LEU A 178 3.66 11.00 -33.83
CA LEU A 178 3.64 9.98 -32.76
C LEU A 178 3.62 10.66 -31.39
N ASP A 179 2.45 10.71 -30.77
CA ASP A 179 2.34 10.86 -29.31
C ASP A 179 1.76 9.58 -28.73
N SER A 180 2.66 8.65 -28.46
CA SER A 180 2.41 7.53 -27.55
C SER A 180 3.46 7.62 -26.47
N ALA A 181 3.08 8.07 -25.30
CA ALA A 181 3.90 8.00 -24.09
C ALA A 181 4.13 6.52 -23.74
N GLY A 182 5.05 5.91 -24.49
CA GLY A 182 5.58 4.59 -24.21
C GLY A 182 6.39 4.69 -22.91
N GLN A 183 6.04 3.90 -21.94
CA GLN A 183 6.93 3.57 -20.85
C GLN A 183 8.25 3.08 -21.45
N GLN A 184 9.28 3.92 -21.37
CA GLN A 184 10.61 3.57 -21.82
C GLN A 184 11.11 2.42 -20.93
N PRO A 185 11.59 1.30 -21.51
CA PRO A 185 12.27 0.27 -20.75
C PRO A 185 13.52 0.88 -20.12
N LEU A 186 13.53 0.97 -18.80
CA LEU A 186 14.67 1.47 -18.04
C LEU A 186 15.90 0.58 -18.27
N ARG A 187 16.99 1.24 -18.59
CA ARG A 187 18.38 0.80 -18.77
C ARG A 187 18.71 -0.64 -18.37
N ARG A 188 19.15 -1.42 -19.35
CA ARG A 188 19.97 -2.62 -19.20
C ARG A 188 21.20 -2.32 -18.32
N GLY A 189 21.19 -2.73 -17.05
CA GLY A 189 22.31 -2.55 -16.13
C GLY A 189 22.03 -2.97 -14.69
N ALA A 190 20.78 -2.98 -14.26
CA ALA A 190 20.41 -3.45 -12.91
C ALA A 190 19.94 -4.90 -12.98
N SER A 191 20.43 -5.73 -12.06
CA SER A 191 20.02 -7.14 -11.99
C SER A 191 18.55 -7.24 -11.56
N PRO A 192 17.67 -7.92 -12.31
CA PRO A 192 16.31 -8.21 -11.87
C PRO A 192 16.25 -8.92 -10.51
N VAL A 193 17.30 -9.67 -10.18
CA VAL A 193 17.45 -10.33 -8.88
C VAL A 193 17.52 -9.31 -7.75
N THR A 194 18.24 -8.18 -7.92
CA THR A 194 18.28 -7.11 -6.90
C THR A 194 16.89 -6.52 -6.68
N GLY A 195 16.11 -6.33 -7.73
CA GLY A 195 14.71 -5.86 -7.63
C GLY A 195 13.81 -6.84 -6.87
N LEU A 196 13.96 -8.14 -7.12
CA LEU A 196 13.21 -9.18 -6.39
C LEU A 196 13.61 -9.25 -4.91
N VAL A 197 14.91 -9.15 -4.59
CA VAL A 197 15.38 -9.10 -3.20
C VAL A 197 14.83 -7.88 -2.47
N LEU A 198 14.81 -6.71 -3.13
CA LEU A 198 14.20 -5.51 -2.57
C LEU A 198 12.69 -5.67 -2.36
N ALA A 199 11.98 -6.29 -3.32
CA ALA A 199 10.56 -6.58 -3.16
C ALA A 199 10.31 -7.49 -1.96
N ALA A 200 11.10 -8.56 -1.81
CA ALA A 200 10.99 -9.46 -0.66
C ALA A 200 11.29 -8.74 0.67
N ALA A 201 12.35 -7.94 0.73
CA ALA A 201 12.68 -7.13 1.90
C ALA A 201 11.55 -6.16 2.27
N GLY A 202 10.93 -5.52 1.25
CA GLY A 202 9.76 -4.66 1.44
C GLY A 202 8.55 -5.42 1.98
N GLY A 203 8.31 -6.63 1.49
CA GLY A 203 7.27 -7.52 2.01
C GLY A 203 7.48 -7.90 3.48
N CYS A 204 8.73 -8.16 3.88
CA CYS A 204 9.07 -8.36 5.28
C CYS A 204 8.82 -7.11 6.12
N CYS A 205 9.21 -5.93 5.63
CA CYS A 205 8.91 -4.66 6.31
C CYS A 205 7.41 -4.47 6.52
N PHE A 206 6.60 -4.75 5.50
CA PHE A 206 5.14 -4.72 5.61
C PHE A 206 4.61 -5.80 6.56
N GLY A 207 5.24 -6.99 6.63
CA GLY A 207 4.83 -8.05 7.55
C GLY A 207 5.10 -7.72 9.02
N PHE A 208 6.12 -6.91 9.31
CA PHE A 208 6.52 -6.61 10.70
C PHE A 208 5.95 -5.31 11.27
N PHE A 209 5.32 -4.42 10.49
CA PHE A 209 4.84 -3.15 11.04
C PHE A 209 3.65 -3.33 12.00
N THR A 210 2.71 -4.24 11.71
CA THR A 210 1.57 -4.55 12.58
C THR A 210 2.00 -5.28 13.85
N PRO A 211 2.89 -6.30 13.84
CA PRO A 211 3.47 -6.85 15.06
C PRO A 211 4.22 -5.84 15.93
N ALA A 212 4.99 -4.94 15.31
CA ALA A 212 5.67 -3.87 16.06
C ALA A 212 4.67 -2.96 16.77
N PHE A 213 3.57 -2.62 16.09
CA PHE A 213 2.49 -1.83 16.69
C PHE A 213 1.76 -2.61 17.81
N ASN A 214 1.49 -3.91 17.60
CA ASN A 214 0.90 -4.80 18.60
C ASN A 214 1.72 -4.78 19.90
N LEU A 215 3.04 -4.98 19.78
CA LEU A 215 3.96 -4.94 20.93
C LEU A 215 3.98 -3.58 21.62
N ALA A 216 3.85 -2.47 20.87
CA ALA A 216 3.81 -1.12 21.45
C ALA A 216 2.58 -0.88 22.34
N VAL A 217 1.45 -1.53 21.98
CA VAL A 217 0.16 -1.32 22.66
C VAL A 217 -0.12 -2.37 23.73
N ASN A 218 0.24 -3.64 23.49
CA ASN A 218 -0.14 -4.75 24.38
C ASN A 218 1.03 -5.24 25.26
N ASP A 219 2.27 -4.84 24.99
CA ASP A 219 3.48 -5.23 25.74
C ASP A 219 3.62 -6.73 25.98
N GLU A 220 3.28 -7.54 24.95
CA GLU A 220 3.27 -9.02 25.05
C GLU A 220 4.64 -9.63 25.47
N LEU A 221 5.73 -8.89 25.27
CA LEU A 221 7.08 -9.28 25.68
C LEU A 221 7.52 -8.67 27.01
N GLY A 222 6.68 -7.85 27.66
CA GLY A 222 6.97 -7.21 28.95
C GLY A 222 8.08 -6.14 28.90
N TRP A 223 8.42 -5.61 27.75
CA TRP A 223 9.51 -4.65 27.59
C TRP A 223 9.17 -3.26 28.18
N ALA A 224 7.89 -2.86 28.09
CA ALA A 224 7.44 -1.63 28.70
C ALA A 224 7.47 -1.74 30.23
N ALA A 225 6.96 -2.86 30.76
CA ALA A 225 6.94 -3.15 32.20
C ALA A 225 8.37 -3.26 32.76
N ALA A 226 9.29 -3.94 32.06
CA ALA A 226 10.70 -4.05 32.45
C ALA A 226 11.41 -2.69 32.49
N GLY A 227 11.00 -1.74 31.65
CA GLY A 227 11.49 -0.35 31.65
C GLY A 227 10.82 0.55 32.67
N GLY A 228 9.94 0.03 33.53
CA GLY A 228 9.23 0.79 34.56
C GLY A 228 8.14 1.73 34.01
N GLY A 229 7.72 1.54 32.76
CA GLY A 229 6.68 2.34 32.11
C GLY A 229 5.46 1.49 31.71
N ARG A 230 4.46 2.16 31.12
CA ARG A 230 3.25 1.53 30.56
C ARG A 230 3.33 1.42 29.04
N PRO A 231 2.63 0.46 28.43
CA PRO A 231 2.44 0.44 26.98
C PRO A 231 1.65 1.69 26.54
N LEU A 232 1.77 2.02 25.25
CA LEU A 232 1.02 3.12 24.64
C LEU A 232 -0.46 2.74 24.48
N GLY A 233 -1.35 3.72 24.62
CA GLY A 233 -2.69 3.59 24.07
C GLY A 233 -2.69 3.56 22.54
N VAL A 234 -3.77 3.07 21.93
CA VAL A 234 -3.83 2.84 20.48
C VAL A 234 -3.63 4.13 19.67
N PHE A 235 -4.25 5.23 20.10
CA PHE A 235 -4.17 6.50 19.38
C PHE A 235 -2.84 7.21 19.57
N ALA A 236 -2.24 7.13 20.77
CA ALA A 236 -0.90 7.63 21.01
C ALA A 236 0.14 6.84 20.21
N ALA A 237 0.04 5.50 20.18
CA ALA A 237 0.88 4.64 19.37
C ALA A 237 0.74 4.97 17.87
N ASN A 238 -0.49 5.18 17.37
CA ASN A 238 -0.73 5.62 16.01
C ASN A 238 -0.13 7.00 15.71
N GLY A 239 -0.13 7.92 16.70
CA GLY A 239 0.53 9.21 16.59
C GLY A 239 2.04 9.08 16.38
N PHE A 240 2.74 8.29 17.20
CA PHE A 240 4.19 8.03 17.05
C PHE A 240 4.53 7.25 15.77
N PHE A 241 3.69 6.29 15.41
CA PHE A 241 3.80 5.54 14.15
C PHE A 241 3.74 6.50 12.94
N CYS A 242 2.71 7.34 12.87
CA CYS A 242 2.52 8.27 11.76
C CYS A 242 3.57 9.40 11.76
N LEU A 243 4.07 9.82 12.92
CA LEU A 243 5.18 10.77 13.03
C LEU A 243 6.45 10.20 12.41
N ALA A 244 6.82 8.98 12.78
CA ALA A 244 7.99 8.31 12.23
C ALA A 244 7.84 8.00 10.73
N PHE A 245 6.66 7.57 10.30
CA PHE A 245 6.33 7.41 8.88
C PHE A 245 6.50 8.72 8.11
N ALA A 246 5.90 9.83 8.59
CA ALA A 246 5.98 11.13 7.93
C ALA A 246 7.41 11.67 7.89
N ALA A 247 8.15 11.57 8.99
CA ALA A 247 9.57 11.98 9.05
C ALA A 247 10.40 11.20 8.02
N SER A 248 10.25 9.87 7.98
CA SER A 248 10.92 9.01 7.00
C SER A 248 10.50 9.33 5.57
N ALA A 249 9.22 9.59 5.33
CA ALA A 249 8.69 9.99 4.03
C ALA A 249 9.29 11.32 3.56
N TRP A 250 9.43 12.29 4.45
CA TRP A 250 10.08 13.57 4.15
C TRP A 250 11.55 13.38 3.78
N VAL A 251 12.32 12.64 4.58
CA VAL A 251 13.74 12.35 4.30
C VAL A 251 13.90 11.69 2.94
N VAL A 252 13.10 10.65 2.66
CA VAL A 252 13.18 9.91 1.40
C VAL A 252 12.79 10.79 0.21
N ASN A 253 11.69 11.55 0.29
CA ASN A 253 11.24 12.35 -0.84
C ASN A 253 12.15 13.56 -1.10
N LEU A 254 12.73 14.18 -0.07
CA LEU A 254 13.76 15.20 -0.24
C LEU A 254 15.01 14.64 -0.92
N ALA A 255 15.44 13.43 -0.54
CA ALA A 255 16.53 12.73 -1.20
C ALA A 255 16.19 12.41 -2.67
N LEU A 256 14.97 11.94 -2.96
CA LEU A 256 14.52 11.67 -4.33
C LEU A 256 14.41 12.94 -5.20
N MET A 257 14.04 14.08 -4.62
CA MET A 257 14.06 15.37 -5.32
C MET A 257 15.50 15.78 -5.68
N ARG A 258 16.46 15.55 -4.77
CA ARG A 258 17.88 15.91 -4.97
C ARG A 258 18.59 14.93 -5.90
N TRP A 259 18.30 13.63 -5.78
CA TRP A 259 18.86 12.53 -6.57
C TRP A 259 17.73 11.71 -7.22
N PRO A 260 17.06 12.26 -8.24
CA PRO A 260 15.97 11.58 -8.89
C PRO A 260 16.46 10.32 -9.61
N PRO A 261 15.62 9.29 -9.71
CA PRO A 261 15.92 8.13 -10.55
C PRO A 261 16.12 8.53 -12.00
N PRO A 262 16.87 7.75 -12.79
CA PRO A 262 17.05 8.01 -14.23
C PRO A 262 15.69 8.13 -14.92
N GLY A 263 15.49 9.20 -15.70
CA GLY A 263 14.24 9.50 -16.41
C GLY A 263 13.16 10.23 -15.57
N ALA A 264 13.32 10.34 -14.26
CA ALA A 264 12.39 11.13 -13.44
C ALA A 264 12.68 12.63 -13.55
N ARG A 265 11.60 13.43 -13.55
CA ARG A 265 11.70 14.89 -13.51
C ARG A 265 12.35 15.34 -12.20
N ARG A 266 13.33 16.23 -12.28
CA ARG A 266 13.91 16.87 -11.10
C ARG A 266 12.90 17.82 -10.46
N SER A 267 12.97 17.93 -9.15
CA SER A 267 12.18 18.89 -8.39
C SER A 267 12.98 19.40 -7.18
N SER A 268 12.44 20.35 -6.45
CA SER A 268 13.09 20.93 -5.27
C SER A 268 12.06 21.29 -4.20
N LEU A 269 12.54 21.42 -2.96
CA LEU A 269 11.71 21.91 -1.86
C LEU A 269 11.13 23.30 -2.15
N THR A 270 11.90 24.17 -2.80
CA THR A 270 11.44 25.51 -3.21
C THR A 270 10.27 25.39 -4.19
N GLU A 271 10.36 24.49 -5.19
CA GLU A 271 9.27 24.23 -6.14
C GLU A 271 8.03 23.66 -5.42
N TYR A 272 8.22 22.75 -4.46
CA TYR A 272 7.16 22.25 -3.60
C TYR A 272 6.43 23.38 -2.87
N LEU A 273 7.16 24.25 -2.14
CA LEU A 273 6.58 25.35 -1.39
C LEU A 273 5.90 26.39 -2.31
N HIS A 274 6.48 26.67 -3.46
CA HIS A 274 5.84 27.53 -4.47
C HIS A 274 4.58 26.92 -5.06
N SER A 275 4.51 25.59 -5.19
CA SER A 275 3.32 24.90 -5.69
C SER A 275 2.10 25.08 -4.78
N TRP A 276 2.30 25.23 -3.47
CA TRP A 276 1.27 25.56 -2.49
C TRP A 276 0.72 26.98 -2.66
N ARG A 277 1.58 27.94 -3.03
CA ARG A 277 1.17 29.34 -3.26
C ARG A 277 0.40 29.53 -4.57
N ARG A 278 0.64 28.68 -5.57
CA ARG A 278 0.00 28.74 -6.89
C ARG A 278 -1.20 27.80 -7.01
N LEU A 279 -2.12 27.80 -6.04
CA LEU A 279 -3.30 26.93 -6.01
C LEU A 279 -4.34 27.22 -7.11
N ARG A 280 -4.29 28.37 -7.79
CA ARG A 280 -5.20 28.68 -8.93
C ARG A 280 -4.97 27.67 -10.06
N GLY A 281 -5.96 26.77 -10.29
CA GLY A 281 -5.95 25.75 -11.34
C GLY A 281 -5.39 24.37 -10.94
N ARG A 282 -4.72 24.22 -9.79
CA ARG A 282 -4.15 22.94 -9.31
C ARG A 282 -4.73 22.45 -7.99
N GLY A 283 -5.77 23.09 -7.48
CA GLY A 283 -6.41 22.74 -6.21
C GLY A 283 -6.95 21.30 -6.16
N ARG A 284 -7.40 20.76 -7.29
CA ARG A 284 -7.88 19.36 -7.38
C ARG A 284 -6.78 18.36 -7.10
N ALA A 285 -5.59 18.54 -7.70
CA ALA A 285 -4.46 17.64 -7.51
C ALA A 285 -3.98 17.61 -6.05
N LEU A 286 -3.88 18.76 -5.40
CA LEU A 286 -3.58 18.85 -3.97
C LEU A 286 -4.70 18.23 -3.14
N GLY A 287 -5.97 18.52 -3.46
CA GLY A 287 -7.13 17.96 -2.77
C GLY A 287 -7.13 16.43 -2.78
N PHE A 288 -6.82 15.80 -3.90
CA PHE A 288 -6.70 14.34 -3.99
C PHE A 288 -5.57 13.78 -3.12
N ALA A 289 -4.39 14.44 -3.07
CA ALA A 289 -3.28 13.99 -2.22
C ALA A 289 -3.63 14.12 -0.73
N LEU A 290 -4.24 15.22 -0.32
CA LEU A 290 -4.67 15.42 1.08
C LEU A 290 -5.78 14.45 1.47
N LEU A 291 -6.75 14.19 0.58
CA LEU A 291 -7.82 13.22 0.82
C LEU A 291 -7.26 11.79 0.90
N ALA A 292 -6.28 11.44 0.06
CA ALA A 292 -5.57 10.17 0.17
C ALA A 292 -4.93 10.02 1.54
N GLY A 293 -4.24 11.05 2.04
CA GLY A 293 -3.63 11.06 3.37
C GLY A 293 -4.65 10.95 4.50
N LEU A 294 -5.77 11.66 4.40
CA LEU A 294 -6.89 11.56 5.35
C LEU A 294 -7.43 10.14 5.43
N LEU A 295 -7.75 9.52 4.28
CA LEU A 295 -8.28 8.16 4.24
C LEU A 295 -7.25 7.14 4.75
N CYS A 296 -5.99 7.30 4.40
CA CYS A 296 -4.93 6.43 4.90
C CYS A 296 -4.76 6.53 6.42
N ALA A 297 -4.78 7.74 6.97
CA ALA A 297 -4.67 7.95 8.41
C ALA A 297 -5.86 7.36 9.18
N LEU A 298 -7.08 7.59 8.70
CA LEU A 298 -8.30 7.00 9.27
C LEU A 298 -8.30 5.48 9.12
N GLY A 299 -7.86 4.96 7.97
CA GLY A 299 -7.70 3.53 7.73
C GLY A 299 -6.71 2.88 8.69
N ASN A 300 -5.52 3.45 8.87
CA ASN A 300 -4.53 2.95 9.82
C ASN A 300 -5.05 3.00 11.27
N ALA A 301 -5.62 4.13 11.68
CA ALA A 301 -6.20 4.25 13.02
C ALA A 301 -7.32 3.22 13.26
N ALA A 302 -8.17 3.00 12.27
CA ALA A 302 -9.22 1.98 12.31
C ALA A 302 -8.64 0.56 12.32
N GLN A 303 -7.58 0.27 11.54
CA GLN A 303 -6.89 -1.03 11.57
C GLN A 303 -6.32 -1.32 12.95
N PHE A 304 -5.65 -0.36 13.56
CA PHE A 304 -5.03 -0.52 14.87
C PHE A 304 -6.07 -0.65 15.99
N LEU A 305 -7.11 0.18 15.96
CA LEU A 305 -8.23 0.08 16.92
C LEU A 305 -8.98 -1.24 16.76
N GLY A 306 -9.30 -1.62 15.54
CA GLY A 306 -9.94 -2.91 15.26
C GLY A 306 -9.09 -4.11 15.66
N GLY A 307 -7.77 -4.01 15.47
CA GLY A 307 -6.80 -5.01 15.93
C GLY A 307 -6.74 -5.13 17.44
N ALA A 308 -6.78 -4.02 18.17
CA ALA A 308 -6.83 -4.04 19.63
C ALA A 308 -8.12 -4.69 20.15
N LEU A 309 -9.25 -4.50 19.48
CA LEU A 309 -10.56 -5.05 19.88
C LEU A 309 -10.75 -6.52 19.44
N ALA A 310 -10.38 -6.86 18.20
CA ALA A 310 -10.63 -8.17 17.60
C ALA A 310 -9.41 -9.12 17.59
N GLY A 311 -8.23 -8.60 17.91
CA GLY A 311 -6.94 -9.29 17.82
C GLY A 311 -6.15 -8.86 16.55
N PHE A 312 -4.84 -8.67 16.71
CA PHE A 312 -4.00 -8.16 15.62
C PHE A 312 -3.79 -9.19 14.50
N ALA A 313 -3.87 -10.51 14.78
CA ALA A 313 -3.83 -11.53 13.74
C ALA A 313 -5.04 -11.42 12.79
N ALA A 314 -6.23 -11.15 13.33
CA ALA A 314 -7.42 -10.91 12.51
C ALA A 314 -7.41 -9.55 11.81
N ALA A 315 -6.70 -8.56 12.37
CA ALA A 315 -6.55 -7.23 11.74
C ALA A 315 -5.86 -7.30 10.37
N ASP A 316 -5.13 -8.37 10.09
CA ASP A 316 -4.51 -8.59 8.78
C ASP A 316 -5.52 -8.87 7.66
N LEU A 317 -6.84 -9.03 7.98
CA LEU A 317 -7.90 -9.01 6.96
C LEU A 317 -7.90 -7.71 6.14
N VAL A 318 -7.40 -6.62 6.72
CA VAL A 318 -7.27 -5.32 6.04
C VAL A 318 -6.30 -5.40 4.86
N GLN A 319 -5.38 -6.38 4.85
CA GLN A 319 -4.49 -6.62 3.71
C GLN A 319 -5.26 -7.05 2.43
N ALA A 320 -6.58 -7.34 2.53
CA ALA A 320 -7.47 -7.48 1.38
C ALA A 320 -7.78 -6.15 0.65
N TYR A 321 -7.15 -5.05 1.03
CA TYR A 321 -7.31 -3.74 0.36
C TYR A 321 -7.11 -3.78 -1.17
N PRO A 322 -6.34 -4.70 -1.77
CA PRO A 322 -6.28 -4.83 -3.23
C PRO A 322 -7.64 -5.12 -3.87
N LEU A 323 -8.56 -5.76 -3.15
CA LEU A 323 -9.95 -5.96 -3.60
C LEU A 323 -10.61 -4.61 -3.93
N VAL A 324 -10.51 -3.63 -3.03
CA VAL A 324 -11.07 -2.29 -3.22
C VAL A 324 -10.28 -1.50 -4.27
N SER A 325 -8.95 -1.57 -4.23
CA SER A 325 -8.10 -0.87 -5.21
C SER A 325 -8.35 -1.36 -6.64
N THR A 326 -8.54 -2.67 -6.84
CA THR A 326 -8.86 -3.21 -8.18
C THR A 326 -10.25 -2.75 -8.67
N LEU A 327 -11.24 -2.60 -7.76
CA LEU A 327 -12.54 -2.00 -8.14
C LEU A 327 -12.36 -0.57 -8.66
N TRP A 328 -11.50 0.24 -8.01
CA TRP A 328 -11.16 1.57 -8.50
C TRP A 328 -10.41 1.51 -9.83
N GLY A 329 -9.47 0.56 -9.99
CA GLY A 329 -8.77 0.30 -11.25
C GLY A 329 -9.73 0.06 -12.40
N ILE A 330 -10.68 -0.85 -12.23
CA ILE A 330 -11.69 -1.19 -13.24
C ILE A 330 -12.65 -0.01 -13.49
N GLY A 331 -13.22 0.57 -12.41
CA GLY A 331 -14.29 1.56 -12.53
C GLY A 331 -13.80 2.95 -12.92
N LEU A 332 -12.71 3.42 -12.33
CA LEU A 332 -12.21 4.80 -12.48
C LEU A 332 -11.16 4.91 -13.58
N PHE A 333 -10.19 3.98 -13.60
CA PHE A 333 -9.08 4.02 -14.55
C PHE A 333 -9.34 3.20 -15.82
N GLY A 334 -10.41 2.39 -15.83
CA GLY A 334 -10.77 1.57 -16.97
C GLY A 334 -9.78 0.44 -17.24
N GLU A 335 -9.06 -0.01 -16.20
CA GLU A 335 -8.21 -1.19 -16.28
C GLU A 335 -9.03 -2.40 -16.75
N PHE A 336 -8.38 -3.34 -17.41
CA PHE A 336 -9.00 -4.52 -18.00
C PHE A 336 -10.06 -4.24 -19.08
N ARG A 337 -10.14 -3.01 -19.64
CA ARG A 337 -11.00 -2.76 -20.82
C ARG A 337 -10.53 -3.61 -21.98
N GLY A 338 -11.46 -4.36 -22.57
CA GLY A 338 -11.15 -5.29 -23.67
C GLY A 338 -10.52 -6.62 -23.24
N ALA A 339 -10.35 -6.86 -21.93
CA ALA A 339 -9.83 -8.11 -21.43
C ALA A 339 -10.70 -9.30 -21.82
N SER A 340 -10.06 -10.45 -22.07
CA SER A 340 -10.73 -11.68 -22.43
C SER A 340 -11.59 -12.26 -21.31
N ARG A 341 -12.49 -13.17 -21.66
CA ARG A 341 -13.28 -13.93 -20.68
C ARG A 341 -12.40 -14.64 -19.65
N ARG A 342 -11.21 -15.10 -20.05
CA ARG A 342 -10.25 -15.76 -19.13
C ARG A 342 -9.80 -14.80 -18.01
N VAL A 343 -9.44 -13.58 -18.36
CA VAL A 343 -9.02 -12.55 -17.37
C VAL A 343 -10.17 -12.23 -16.41
N TRP A 344 -11.40 -12.08 -16.92
CA TRP A 344 -12.56 -11.85 -16.07
C TRP A 344 -12.88 -13.03 -15.15
N CYS A 345 -12.67 -14.27 -15.59
CA CYS A 345 -12.81 -15.45 -14.73
C CYS A 345 -11.74 -15.47 -13.62
N LEU A 346 -10.49 -15.09 -13.94
CA LEU A 346 -9.42 -14.98 -12.94
C LEU A 346 -9.72 -13.87 -11.90
N LEU A 347 -10.22 -12.72 -12.34
CA LEU A 347 -10.66 -11.65 -11.45
C LEU A 347 -11.81 -12.10 -10.54
N ALA A 348 -12.82 -12.78 -11.09
CA ALA A 348 -13.93 -13.30 -10.29
C ALA A 348 -13.45 -14.32 -9.25
N ALA A 349 -12.54 -15.22 -9.61
CA ALA A 349 -11.92 -16.17 -8.68
C ALA A 349 -11.08 -15.45 -7.60
N MET A 350 -10.32 -14.42 -7.97
CA MET A 350 -9.58 -13.56 -7.06
C MET A 350 -10.51 -12.89 -6.03
N TYR A 351 -11.60 -12.26 -6.49
CA TYR A 351 -12.58 -11.62 -5.60
C TYR A 351 -13.21 -12.63 -4.64
N SER A 352 -13.63 -13.80 -5.15
CA SER A 352 -14.19 -14.87 -4.32
C SER A 352 -13.21 -15.34 -3.25
N SER A 353 -11.92 -15.50 -3.61
CA SER A 353 -10.87 -15.90 -2.67
C SER A 353 -10.57 -14.82 -1.63
N PHE A 354 -10.57 -13.52 -1.98
CA PHE A 354 -10.44 -12.44 -1.01
C PHE A 354 -11.61 -12.38 -0.04
N VAL A 355 -12.85 -12.53 -0.54
CA VAL A 355 -14.05 -12.56 0.31
C VAL A 355 -14.00 -13.75 1.26
N ALA A 356 -13.61 -14.93 0.79
CA ALA A 356 -13.43 -16.11 1.63
C ALA A 356 -12.33 -15.89 2.68
N ALA A 357 -11.19 -15.29 2.32
CA ALA A 357 -10.10 -14.96 3.23
C ALA A 357 -10.57 -14.02 4.35
N VAL A 358 -11.23 -12.91 3.99
CA VAL A 358 -11.78 -11.95 4.96
C VAL A 358 -12.79 -12.63 5.89
N ALA A 359 -13.69 -13.48 5.35
CA ALA A 359 -14.67 -14.19 6.16
C ALA A 359 -13.98 -15.17 7.13
N LEU A 360 -12.99 -15.95 6.66
CA LEU A 360 -12.24 -16.90 7.50
C LEU A 360 -11.45 -16.17 8.60
N LEU A 361 -10.76 -15.08 8.27
CA LEU A 361 -10.05 -14.29 9.28
C LEU A 361 -11.01 -13.69 10.32
N ALA A 362 -12.17 -13.21 9.90
CA ALA A 362 -13.19 -12.71 10.81
C ALA A 362 -13.77 -13.85 11.70
N LEU A 363 -14.01 -15.01 11.14
CA LEU A 363 -14.51 -16.19 11.88
C LEU A 363 -13.46 -16.80 12.81
N SER A 364 -12.17 -16.53 12.61
CA SER A 364 -11.11 -17.00 13.49
C SER A 364 -11.06 -16.29 14.84
N VAL A 365 -11.69 -15.11 14.96
CA VAL A 365 -11.72 -14.31 16.21
C VAL A 365 -12.50 -15.03 17.30
N ARG A 366 -11.89 -15.16 18.49
CA ARG A 366 -12.46 -15.77 19.71
C ARG A 366 -12.97 -14.74 20.69
#